data_1da9947fb32e5fba3e4bb25df9468880
#
_entry.id   1da9947fb32e5fba3e4bb25df9468880
#
_cell.length_a   1.000
_cell.length_b   1.000
_cell.length_c   1.000
_cell.angle_alpha   90.00
_cell.angle_beta   90.00
_cell.angle_gamma   90.00
#
_symmetry.space_group_name_H-M   'P 1'
#
loop_
_entity.id
_entity.type
_entity.pdbx_description
1 polymer ?
#
loop_
_entity_poly.entity_id
_entity_poly.type
_entity_poly.pdbx_seq_one_letter_code
_entity_poly.pdbx_strand_id
1 'polypeptide(L)'
;NKWKIEDLEKIIREYGEERYAGRITKAIVKNRPLDTTAKLAEIIKNAVPSNYRNGRIHSATRTFQALRIATNNELKILEDVLPQALNSLKQGGRLVLISYHSLEDRIVKNFFKQEARECICPPEAIECHCQHKKQIKILTKKPIVPSESEIKNNPRARSAKLRAGEYI
;
A
#
# COMPACT_ATOMS: atom_id res chain seq x y z
N ASN A 1 5.21 -1.14 21.53
CA ASN A 1 5.46 -1.87 22.79
C ASN A 1 4.20 -2.49 23.42
N LYS A 2 2.99 -1.93 23.16
CA LYS A 2 1.75 -2.34 23.85
C LYS A 2 0.83 -3.26 23.04
N TRP A 3 1.00 -3.36 21.72
CA TRP A 3 0.13 -4.18 20.88
C TRP A 3 0.21 -5.67 21.25
N LYS A 4 -0.93 -6.35 21.16
CA LYS A 4 -0.99 -7.82 21.31
C LYS A 4 -0.18 -8.51 20.23
N ILE A 5 0.27 -9.71 20.50
CA ILE A 5 1.13 -10.47 19.57
C ILE A 5 0.39 -10.76 18.24
N GLU A 6 -0.88 -11.10 18.33
CA GLU A 6 -1.73 -11.44 17.19
C GLU A 6 -1.93 -10.22 16.27
N ASP A 7 -2.22 -9.05 16.85
CA ASP A 7 -2.41 -7.81 16.14
C ASP A 7 -1.11 -7.37 15.45
N LEU A 8 0.01 -7.47 16.15
CA LEU A 8 1.32 -7.11 15.62
C LEU A 8 1.72 -8.03 14.45
N GLU A 9 1.48 -9.35 14.58
CA GLU A 9 1.75 -10.31 13.51
C GLU A 9 0.88 -10.02 12.27
N LYS A 10 -0.41 -9.79 12.49
CA LYS A 10 -1.35 -9.45 11.42
C LYS A 10 -0.89 -8.22 10.65
N ILE A 11 -0.55 -7.14 11.34
CA ILE A 11 -0.07 -5.90 10.74
C ILE A 11 1.22 -6.13 9.93
N ILE A 12 2.20 -6.82 10.49
CA ILE A 12 3.47 -7.09 9.80
C ILE A 12 3.24 -7.97 8.56
N ARG A 13 2.32 -8.91 8.63
CA ARG A 13 1.97 -9.81 7.53
C ARG A 13 1.21 -9.07 6.42
N GLU A 14 0.16 -8.35 6.79
CA GLU A 14 -0.75 -7.73 5.83
C GLU A 14 -0.19 -6.42 5.24
N TYR A 15 0.31 -5.51 6.08
CA TYR A 15 0.80 -4.20 5.63
C TYR A 15 2.28 -4.21 5.21
N GLY A 16 3.05 -5.16 5.75
CA GLY A 16 4.44 -5.36 5.32
C GLY A 16 4.59 -6.35 4.17
N GLU A 17 3.55 -7.14 3.87
CA GLU A 17 3.65 -8.31 2.99
C GLU A 17 4.86 -9.19 3.39
N GLU A 18 5.11 -9.30 4.73
CA GLU A 18 6.30 -9.93 5.29
C GLU A 18 6.05 -11.40 5.64
N ARG A 19 6.73 -12.30 4.92
CA ARG A 19 6.55 -13.75 5.09
C ARG A 19 7.05 -14.28 6.45
N TYR A 20 7.99 -13.58 7.06
CA TYR A 20 8.52 -13.95 8.37
C TYR A 20 7.84 -13.25 9.55
N ALA A 21 6.62 -12.70 9.33
CA ALA A 21 5.88 -11.91 10.31
C ALA A 21 5.84 -12.58 11.69
N GLY A 22 5.47 -13.87 11.78
CA GLY A 22 5.39 -14.58 13.05
C GLY A 22 6.72 -14.68 13.80
N ARG A 23 7.84 -14.90 13.09
CA ARG A 23 9.18 -14.93 13.71
C ARG A 23 9.59 -13.55 14.22
N ILE A 24 9.36 -12.53 13.40
CA ILE A 24 9.66 -11.13 13.71
C ILE A 24 8.84 -10.69 14.93
N THR A 25 7.53 -10.96 14.93
CA THR A 25 6.64 -10.60 16.04
C THR A 25 7.07 -11.24 17.35
N LYS A 26 7.35 -12.56 17.36
CA LYS A 26 7.86 -13.26 18.56
C LYS A 26 9.15 -12.62 19.08
N ALA A 27 10.08 -12.28 18.17
CA ALA A 27 11.33 -11.62 18.55
C ALA A 27 11.10 -10.23 19.13
N ILE A 28 10.21 -9.42 18.53
CA ILE A 28 9.83 -8.10 19.04
C ILE A 28 9.25 -8.20 20.46
N VAL A 29 8.27 -9.07 20.65
CA VAL A 29 7.59 -9.23 21.96
C VAL A 29 8.54 -9.69 23.04
N LYS A 30 9.45 -10.65 22.74
CA LYS A 30 10.47 -11.14 23.66
C LYS A 30 11.45 -10.06 24.14
N ASN A 31 11.71 -9.06 23.30
CA ASN A 31 12.72 -8.03 23.56
C ASN A 31 12.14 -6.68 23.99
N ARG A 32 10.84 -6.63 24.33
CA ARG A 32 10.21 -5.40 24.87
C ARG A 32 10.77 -5.08 26.27
N PRO A 33 10.87 -3.78 26.62
CA PRO A 33 10.52 -2.60 25.84
C PRO A 33 11.59 -2.24 24.79
N LEU A 34 11.14 -1.69 23.66
CA LEU A 34 11.99 -1.21 22.58
C LEU A 34 11.94 0.32 22.53
N ASP A 35 13.07 0.96 22.69
CA ASP A 35 13.17 2.40 22.86
C ASP A 35 13.74 3.11 21.62
N THR A 36 14.39 2.34 20.71
CA THR A 36 14.99 2.91 19.50
C THR A 36 14.65 2.10 18.26
N THR A 37 14.61 2.78 17.13
CA THR A 37 14.45 2.15 15.81
C THR A 37 15.63 1.26 15.45
N ALA A 38 16.84 1.61 15.88
CA ALA A 38 18.04 0.80 15.67
C ALA A 38 17.93 -0.56 16.33
N LYS A 39 17.54 -0.61 17.63
CA LYS A 39 17.31 -1.86 18.36
C LYS A 39 16.24 -2.73 17.70
N LEU A 40 15.13 -2.10 17.25
CA LEU A 40 14.08 -2.81 16.50
C LEU A 40 14.63 -3.40 15.19
N ALA A 41 15.40 -2.64 14.42
CA ALA A 41 15.98 -3.11 13.16
C ALA A 41 16.94 -4.29 13.38
N GLU A 42 17.74 -4.27 14.44
CA GLU A 42 18.66 -5.35 14.81
C GLU A 42 17.88 -6.63 15.18
N ILE A 43 16.84 -6.51 16.01
CA ILE A 43 15.98 -7.65 16.40
C ILE A 43 15.34 -8.28 15.16
N ILE A 44 14.81 -7.47 14.24
CA ILE A 44 14.22 -7.96 12.99
C ILE A 44 15.26 -8.68 12.14
N LYS A 45 16.46 -8.08 11.98
CA LYS A 45 17.57 -8.68 11.25
C LYS A 45 17.94 -10.06 11.82
N ASN A 46 17.95 -10.19 13.14
CA ASN A 46 18.32 -11.46 13.81
C ASN A 46 17.17 -12.50 13.79
N ALA A 47 15.92 -12.09 13.64
CA ALA A 47 14.77 -12.98 13.58
C ALA A 47 14.59 -13.68 12.23
N VAL A 48 15.19 -13.14 11.15
CA VAL A 48 15.04 -13.70 9.80
C VAL A 48 16.24 -14.53 9.37
N PRO A 49 16.08 -15.48 8.43
CA PRO A 49 17.19 -16.31 7.93
C PRO A 49 18.30 -15.48 7.28
N SER A 50 19.54 -16.01 7.29
CA SER A 50 20.73 -15.32 6.75
C SER A 50 20.62 -14.96 5.29
N ASN A 51 20.05 -15.84 4.45
CA ASN A 51 19.81 -15.58 3.04
C ASN A 51 18.82 -14.42 2.78
N TYR A 52 17.90 -14.18 3.72
CA TYR A 52 16.97 -13.06 3.65
C TYR A 52 17.61 -11.73 4.08
N ARG A 53 18.59 -11.78 5.00
CA ARG A 53 19.31 -10.58 5.50
C ARG A 53 20.12 -9.89 4.40
N ASN A 54 20.66 -10.67 3.48
CA ASN A 54 21.52 -10.20 2.38
C ASN A 54 20.75 -9.89 1.09
N GLY A 55 19.42 -9.78 1.19
CA GLY A 55 18.57 -9.42 0.07
C GLY A 55 18.77 -7.95 -0.39
N ARG A 56 18.23 -7.62 -1.57
CA ARG A 56 18.31 -6.28 -2.18
C ARG A 56 17.71 -5.17 -1.29
N ILE A 57 16.81 -5.51 -0.38
CA ILE A 57 16.10 -4.59 0.53
C ILE A 57 16.48 -4.98 1.95
N HIS A 58 16.76 -3.99 2.79
CA HIS A 58 17.07 -4.24 4.20
C HIS A 58 15.91 -5.01 4.86
N SER A 59 16.24 -6.05 5.63
CA SER A 59 15.26 -7.00 6.20
C SER A 59 14.18 -6.36 7.09
N ALA A 60 14.46 -5.19 7.68
CA ALA A 60 13.52 -4.47 8.51
C ALA A 60 12.56 -3.54 7.72
N THR A 61 12.82 -3.25 6.44
CA THR A 61 12.06 -2.26 5.67
C THR A 61 10.55 -2.56 5.66
N ARG A 62 10.17 -3.82 5.41
CA ARG A 62 8.76 -4.24 5.37
C ARG A 62 8.07 -4.10 6.72
N THR A 63 8.76 -4.45 7.79
CA THR A 63 8.22 -4.29 9.15
C THR A 63 8.02 -2.81 9.50
N PHE A 64 8.99 -1.94 9.19
CA PHE A 64 8.83 -0.50 9.41
C PHE A 64 7.72 0.09 8.56
N GLN A 65 7.57 -0.33 7.30
CA GLN A 65 6.44 0.05 6.46
C GLN A 65 5.11 -0.35 7.12
N ALA A 66 5.00 -1.59 7.58
CA ALA A 66 3.79 -2.09 8.23
C ALA A 66 3.41 -1.27 9.47
N LEU A 67 4.38 -0.98 10.33
CA LEU A 67 4.17 -0.17 11.53
C LEU A 67 3.76 1.27 11.19
N ARG A 68 4.37 1.88 10.17
CA ARG A 68 4.03 3.23 9.71
C ARG A 68 2.60 3.30 9.20
N ILE A 69 2.24 2.37 8.30
CA ILE A 69 0.89 2.27 7.76
C ILE A 69 -0.14 2.13 8.88
N ALA A 70 0.11 1.25 9.85
CA ALA A 70 -0.82 1.00 10.93
C ALA A 70 -0.94 2.17 11.92
N THR A 71 0.17 2.83 12.26
CA THR A 71 0.15 3.97 13.19
C THR A 71 -0.46 5.23 12.58
N ASN A 72 -0.27 5.43 11.28
CA ASN A 72 -0.77 6.60 10.56
C ASN A 72 -2.13 6.34 9.87
N ASN A 73 -2.64 5.10 9.92
CA ASN A 73 -3.88 4.71 9.23
C ASN A 73 -3.87 5.04 7.72
N GLU A 74 -2.70 4.90 7.07
CA GLU A 74 -2.43 5.42 5.72
C GLU A 74 -3.39 4.86 4.66
N LEU A 75 -3.67 3.55 4.68
CA LEU A 75 -4.52 2.92 3.68
C LEU A 75 -5.98 3.37 3.80
N LYS A 76 -6.50 3.48 5.03
CA LYS A 76 -7.86 3.96 5.25
C LYS A 76 -8.04 5.41 4.82
N ILE A 77 -7.07 6.26 5.14
CA ILE A 77 -7.06 7.67 4.69
C ILE A 77 -7.05 7.74 3.16
N LEU A 78 -6.27 6.89 2.49
CA LEU A 78 -6.24 6.84 1.03
C LEU A 78 -7.60 6.42 0.46
N GLU A 79 -8.24 5.38 1.02
CA GLU A 79 -9.58 4.94 0.61
C GLU A 79 -10.63 6.04 0.77
N ASP A 80 -10.55 6.80 1.87
CA ASP A 80 -11.51 7.87 2.18
C ASP A 80 -11.31 9.12 1.30
N VAL A 81 -10.07 9.44 0.91
CA VAL A 81 -9.78 10.63 0.09
C VAL A 81 -10.08 10.44 -1.38
N LEU A 82 -9.98 9.22 -1.92
CA LEU A 82 -10.17 8.96 -3.35
C LEU A 82 -11.55 9.40 -3.88
N PRO A 83 -12.69 9.02 -3.26
CA PRO A 83 -14.00 9.49 -3.71
C PRO A 83 -14.17 11.00 -3.52
N GLN A 84 -13.61 11.60 -2.47
CA GLN A 84 -13.66 13.04 -2.25
C GLN A 84 -12.89 13.81 -3.35
N ALA A 85 -11.71 13.31 -3.70
CA ALA A 85 -10.90 13.88 -4.78
C ALA A 85 -11.62 13.80 -6.13
N LEU A 86 -12.27 12.65 -6.42
CA LEU A 86 -13.05 12.48 -7.65
C LEU A 86 -14.23 13.47 -7.70
N ASN A 87 -14.99 13.58 -6.61
CA ASN A 87 -16.14 14.48 -6.52
C ASN A 87 -15.77 15.97 -6.59
N SER A 88 -14.50 16.31 -6.37
CA SER A 88 -13.99 17.69 -6.47
C SER A 88 -13.58 18.07 -7.90
N LEU A 89 -13.59 17.12 -8.84
CA LEU A 89 -13.24 17.38 -10.23
C LEU A 89 -14.43 17.89 -11.02
N LYS A 90 -14.14 18.75 -11.99
CA LYS A 90 -15.07 19.07 -13.08
C LYS A 90 -14.94 18.02 -14.18
N GLN A 91 -15.96 17.91 -15.02
CA GLN A 91 -15.93 17.06 -16.21
C GLN A 91 -14.66 17.34 -17.06
N GLY A 92 -13.97 16.31 -17.48
CA GLY A 92 -12.67 16.41 -18.13
C GLY A 92 -11.48 16.61 -17.18
N GLY A 93 -11.74 16.82 -15.88
CA GLY A 93 -10.69 16.92 -14.84
C GLY A 93 -9.92 15.61 -14.70
N ARG A 94 -8.64 15.68 -14.32
CA ARG A 94 -7.77 14.51 -14.20
C ARG A 94 -7.36 14.26 -12.78
N LEU A 95 -7.58 13.03 -12.31
CA LEU A 95 -7.06 12.52 -11.05
C LEU A 95 -5.76 11.77 -11.32
N VAL A 96 -4.66 12.28 -10.79
CA VAL A 96 -3.33 11.68 -10.93
C VAL A 96 -2.79 11.32 -9.55
N LEU A 97 -2.38 10.08 -9.37
CA LEU A 97 -1.92 9.53 -8.09
C LEU A 97 -0.57 8.86 -8.25
N ILE A 98 0.32 9.11 -7.30
CA ILE A 98 1.60 8.42 -7.20
C ILE A 98 1.60 7.61 -5.91
N SER A 99 1.79 6.31 -6.03
CA SER A 99 1.94 5.38 -4.92
C SER A 99 3.38 4.87 -4.82
N TYR A 100 3.85 4.58 -3.62
CA TYR A 100 5.22 4.13 -3.36
C TYR A 100 5.33 2.69 -2.89
N HIS A 101 4.20 2.03 -2.62
CA HIS A 101 4.17 0.59 -2.29
C HIS A 101 2.95 -0.12 -2.89
N SER A 102 2.99 -1.46 -2.86
CA SER A 102 2.01 -2.35 -3.49
C SER A 102 0.58 -2.15 -2.99
N LEU A 103 0.41 -1.88 -1.70
CA LEU A 103 -0.92 -1.74 -1.09
C LEU A 103 -1.62 -0.46 -1.55
N GLU A 104 -0.91 0.68 -1.57
CA GLU A 104 -1.44 1.94 -2.14
C GLU A 104 -1.81 1.75 -3.61
N ASP A 105 -0.89 1.21 -4.43
CA ASP A 105 -1.15 0.98 -5.85
C ASP A 105 -2.37 0.08 -6.08
N ARG A 106 -2.58 -0.91 -5.20
CA ARG A 106 -3.73 -1.82 -5.26
C ARG A 106 -5.04 -1.08 -4.99
N ILE A 107 -5.09 -0.21 -3.97
CA ILE A 107 -6.25 0.62 -3.63
C ILE A 107 -6.59 1.54 -4.80
N VAL A 108 -5.62 2.31 -5.30
CA VAL A 108 -5.80 3.23 -6.43
C VAL A 108 -6.26 2.50 -7.69
N LYS A 109 -5.62 1.36 -8.02
CA LYS A 109 -6.01 0.53 -9.16
C LYS A 109 -7.44 0.04 -9.05
N ASN A 110 -7.83 -0.45 -7.87
CA ASN A 110 -9.17 -0.99 -7.65
C ASN A 110 -10.23 0.11 -7.69
N PHE A 111 -9.94 1.26 -7.09
CA PHE A 111 -10.80 2.44 -7.18
C PHE A 111 -11.03 2.86 -8.65
N PHE A 112 -9.97 3.06 -9.44
CA PHE A 112 -10.12 3.41 -10.85
C PHE A 112 -10.88 2.35 -11.65
N LYS A 113 -10.66 1.07 -11.36
CA LYS A 113 -11.40 -0.01 -12.01
C LYS A 113 -12.88 0.00 -11.65
N GLN A 114 -13.22 0.29 -10.41
CA GLN A 114 -14.60 0.38 -9.94
C GLN A 114 -15.32 1.54 -10.61
N GLU A 115 -14.73 2.75 -10.53
CA GLU A 115 -15.33 3.97 -11.08
C GLU A 115 -15.35 4.00 -12.63
N ALA A 116 -14.61 3.11 -13.29
CA ALA A 116 -14.65 2.95 -14.74
C ALA A 116 -15.71 1.94 -15.25
N ARG A 117 -16.49 1.32 -14.34
CA ARG A 117 -17.57 0.39 -14.70
C ARG A 117 -18.91 1.10 -14.74
N GLU A 118 -19.82 0.59 -15.59
CA GLU A 118 -21.23 1.03 -15.59
C GLU A 118 -22.01 0.41 -14.41
N CYS A 119 -21.59 -0.76 -13.94
CA CYS A 119 -22.21 -1.48 -12.86
C CYS A 119 -21.16 -2.16 -11.97
N ILE A 120 -21.40 -2.13 -10.65
CA ILE A 120 -20.55 -2.76 -9.64
C ILE A 120 -21.25 -3.91 -8.89
N CYS A 121 -22.42 -4.35 -9.35
CA CYS A 121 -23.09 -5.52 -8.81
C CYS A 121 -22.21 -6.77 -8.95
N PRO A 122 -22.39 -7.79 -8.08
CA PRO A 122 -21.76 -9.07 -8.25
C PRO A 122 -22.10 -9.69 -9.62
N PRO A 123 -21.19 -10.49 -10.23
CA PRO A 123 -21.43 -11.10 -11.54
C PRO A 123 -22.68 -11.98 -11.61
N GLU A 124 -23.12 -12.51 -10.48
CA GLU A 124 -24.29 -13.40 -10.34
C GLU A 124 -25.62 -12.63 -10.28
N ALA A 125 -25.58 -11.31 -10.20
CA ALA A 125 -26.78 -10.47 -10.13
C ALA A 125 -27.49 -10.46 -11.51
N ILE A 126 -28.73 -10.94 -11.56
CA ILE A 126 -29.56 -10.95 -12.77
C ILE A 126 -29.96 -9.52 -13.15
N GLU A 127 -30.23 -8.67 -12.16
CA GLU A 127 -30.63 -7.28 -12.36
C GLU A 127 -29.68 -6.33 -11.61
N CYS A 128 -29.48 -5.14 -12.19
CA CYS A 128 -28.64 -4.12 -11.57
C CYS A 128 -29.39 -3.35 -10.49
N HIS A 129 -28.89 -3.41 -9.25
CA HIS A 129 -29.45 -2.65 -8.10
C HIS A 129 -28.48 -1.61 -7.53
N CYS A 130 -27.25 -1.49 -8.06
CA CYS A 130 -26.23 -0.63 -7.44
C CYS A 130 -26.37 0.85 -7.76
N GLN A 131 -27.17 1.24 -8.76
CA GLN A 131 -27.32 2.61 -9.26
C GLN A 131 -25.97 3.31 -9.60
N HIS A 132 -24.89 2.53 -9.68
CA HIS A 132 -23.57 3.04 -10.02
C HIS A 132 -23.54 3.48 -11.49
N LYS A 133 -22.84 4.57 -11.75
CA LYS A 133 -22.56 5.05 -13.10
C LYS A 133 -21.06 5.21 -13.26
N LYS A 134 -20.60 4.94 -14.44
CA LYS A 134 -19.19 5.17 -14.79
C LYS A 134 -18.86 6.65 -14.63
N GLN A 135 -17.78 6.93 -13.90
CA GLN A 135 -17.32 8.28 -13.60
C GLN A 135 -15.89 8.54 -14.09
N ILE A 136 -15.12 7.48 -14.36
CA ILE A 136 -13.71 7.60 -14.75
C ILE A 136 -13.44 6.89 -16.08
N LYS A 137 -12.71 7.59 -16.95
CA LYS A 137 -11.98 7.03 -18.08
C LYS A 137 -10.53 6.81 -17.65
N ILE A 138 -10.08 5.54 -17.57
CA ILE A 138 -8.70 5.21 -17.19
C ILE A 138 -7.75 5.65 -18.29
N LEU A 139 -6.83 6.56 -17.99
CA LEU A 139 -5.79 7.04 -18.91
C LEU A 139 -4.56 6.12 -18.90
N THR A 140 -4.21 5.55 -17.75
CA THR A 140 -3.06 4.66 -17.60
C THR A 140 -3.53 3.23 -17.34
N LYS A 141 -3.63 2.38 -18.36
CA LYS A 141 -3.95 0.94 -18.18
C LYS A 141 -2.91 0.21 -17.33
N LYS A 142 -1.63 0.53 -17.54
CA LYS A 142 -0.50 0.10 -16.69
C LYS A 142 0.03 1.32 -15.93
N PRO A 143 0.58 1.16 -14.70
CA PRO A 143 1.19 2.27 -14.02
C PRO A 143 2.41 2.78 -14.80
N ILE A 144 2.61 4.09 -14.81
CA ILE A 144 3.86 4.69 -15.28
C ILE A 144 4.86 4.56 -14.13
N VAL A 145 6.04 4.05 -14.44
CA VAL A 145 7.15 3.86 -13.48
C VAL A 145 8.31 4.77 -13.85
N PRO A 146 9.15 5.16 -12.88
CA PRO A 146 10.29 6.03 -13.15
C PRO A 146 11.30 5.38 -14.09
N SER A 147 11.97 6.18 -14.91
CA SER A 147 13.08 5.75 -15.76
C SER A 147 14.33 5.41 -14.91
N GLU A 148 15.28 4.69 -15.50
CA GLU A 148 16.56 4.40 -14.85
C GLU A 148 17.34 5.68 -14.52
N SER A 149 17.29 6.68 -15.38
CA SER A 149 17.91 7.99 -15.17
C SER A 149 17.28 8.72 -13.98
N GLU A 150 15.96 8.68 -13.87
CA GLU A 150 15.25 9.27 -12.73
C GLU A 150 15.61 8.56 -11.42
N ILE A 151 15.64 7.22 -11.41
CA ILE A 151 16.03 6.43 -10.23
C ILE A 151 17.47 6.73 -9.80
N LYS A 152 18.36 6.92 -10.78
CA LYS A 152 19.77 7.28 -10.52
C LYS A 152 19.90 8.65 -9.85
N ASN A 153 19.13 9.62 -10.32
CA ASN A 153 19.13 10.99 -9.78
C ASN A 153 18.30 11.14 -8.50
N ASN A 154 17.23 10.35 -8.36
CA ASN A 154 16.35 10.32 -7.20
C ASN A 154 16.04 8.87 -6.80
N PRO A 155 16.89 8.23 -5.98
CA PRO A 155 16.68 6.85 -5.52
C PRO A 155 15.35 6.60 -4.80
N ARG A 156 14.72 7.65 -4.24
CA ARG A 156 13.41 7.56 -3.58
C ARG A 156 12.29 7.28 -4.56
N ALA A 157 12.43 7.64 -5.83
CA ALA A 157 11.43 7.37 -6.87
C ALA A 157 11.36 5.88 -7.28
N ARG A 158 12.34 5.05 -6.91
CA ARG A 158 12.46 3.65 -7.37
C ARG A 158 11.17 2.82 -7.31
N SER A 159 10.35 3.04 -6.30
CA SER A 159 9.11 2.28 -6.09
C SER A 159 7.87 3.03 -6.53
N ALA A 160 8.01 4.22 -7.10
CA ALA A 160 6.90 5.06 -7.51
C ALA A 160 6.11 4.43 -8.66
N LYS A 161 4.79 4.55 -8.59
CA LYS A 161 3.84 4.13 -9.62
C LYS A 161 2.81 5.22 -9.80
N LEU A 162 2.78 5.82 -10.99
CA LEU A 162 1.78 6.84 -11.32
C LEU A 162 0.61 6.20 -12.05
N ARG A 163 -0.60 6.53 -11.59
CA ARG A 163 -1.87 6.23 -12.28
C ARG A 163 -2.66 7.49 -12.51
N ALA A 164 -3.35 7.53 -13.64
CA ALA A 164 -4.18 8.67 -14.04
C ALA A 164 -5.53 8.20 -14.60
N GLY A 165 -6.58 8.93 -14.25
CA GLY A 165 -7.92 8.79 -14.78
C GLY A 165 -8.53 10.17 -15.05
N GLU A 166 -9.46 10.26 -15.99
CA GLU A 166 -10.19 11.46 -16.35
C GLU A 166 -11.65 11.31 -15.90
N TYR A 167 -12.16 12.31 -15.20
CA TYR A 167 -13.58 12.37 -14.82
C TYR A 167 -14.44 12.67 -16.05
N ILE A 168 -15.52 11.90 -16.27
CA ILE A 168 -16.38 11.96 -17.46
C ILE A 168 -17.81 12.38 -17.13
#